data_70c6a1a457a966c896d46252c85119f6
#
_entry.id   70c6a1a457a966c896d46252c85119f6
#
_cell.length_a   1.000
_cell.length_b   1.000
_cell.length_c   1.000
_cell.angle_alpha   90.00
_cell.angle_beta   90.00
_cell.angle_gamma   90.00
#
_symmetry.space_group_name_H-M   'P 1'
#
loop_
_entity.id
_entity.type
_entity.pdbx_description
1 polymer ?
#
loop_
_entity_poly.entity_id
_entity_poly.type
_entity_poly.pdbx_seq_one_letter_code
_entity_poly.pdbx_strand_id
1 'polypeptide(L)'
;MRVPNFAMERWQSQYEHRVRYNLSESGVLPFSLAELLGWTDLAPADVSLGYPQTNGSDQLQEAVAGLYPDAGPENVLITAGSAEANLVTLWHLLEPGDRAVVLVPTYGQTPGLAEGLGAQVSTFALEESLSWQPSPGAADATITPDTRLVVVTNPSNPTGSTLSAEAIDEIVCACERSGAWLLADEVYVGAEAEGAETPSFWGRYERTLVTGSLSKAYGLPGLRLGWLLGPAEEMEELWARKDYTTISPSVVSDALATRVLRPETRRRVLARTRDILVRNRAIVDDWLAGCEALGPWIRPRAGAIGLVPYEGGANSSELAEHLRREWSVLIVPGDHFGLDGFIRIGFGGEEAELVDALACIGRALEARAAQSVS
;
A
#
# COMPACT_ATOMS: atom_id res chain seq x y z
N MET A 1 14.59 -5.12 -20.14
CA MET A 1 13.98 -5.33 -18.82
C MET A 1 13.15 -6.62 -18.83
N ARG A 2 13.39 -7.55 -17.92
CA ARG A 2 12.58 -8.77 -17.74
C ARG A 2 12.11 -8.78 -16.28
N VAL A 3 10.85 -8.41 -16.05
CA VAL A 3 10.25 -8.30 -14.73
C VAL A 3 9.76 -9.69 -14.27
N PRO A 4 10.02 -10.11 -13.04
CA PRO A 4 9.47 -11.35 -12.48
C PRO A 4 7.93 -11.31 -12.40
N ASN A 5 7.31 -12.48 -12.24
CA ASN A 5 5.87 -12.56 -12.07
C ASN A 5 5.49 -11.99 -10.69
N PHE A 6 4.60 -11.01 -10.67
CA PHE A 6 4.05 -10.44 -9.45
C PHE A 6 2.88 -11.32 -8.96
N ALA A 7 3.21 -12.36 -8.19
CA ALA A 7 2.29 -13.42 -7.82
C ALA A 7 0.98 -12.91 -7.19
N MET A 8 1.07 -12.03 -6.20
CA MET A 8 -0.09 -11.46 -5.50
C MET A 8 -1.02 -10.72 -6.46
N GLU A 9 -0.50 -9.82 -7.29
CA GLU A 9 -1.30 -9.01 -8.20
C GLU A 9 -1.92 -9.86 -9.32
N ARG A 10 -1.17 -10.87 -9.82
CA ARG A 10 -1.72 -11.84 -10.78
C ARG A 10 -2.87 -12.64 -10.21
N TRP A 11 -2.75 -13.05 -8.93
CA TRP A 11 -3.81 -13.75 -8.22
C TRP A 11 -5.07 -12.89 -8.09
N GLN A 12 -4.94 -11.66 -7.60
CA GLN A 12 -6.05 -10.72 -7.48
C GLN A 12 -6.70 -10.44 -8.85
N SER A 13 -5.94 -9.99 -9.85
CA SER A 13 -6.44 -9.62 -11.18
C SER A 13 -7.19 -10.75 -11.88
N GLN A 14 -6.85 -12.01 -11.60
CA GLN A 14 -7.53 -13.15 -12.21
C GLN A 14 -8.87 -13.45 -11.56
N TYR A 15 -9.03 -13.20 -10.26
CA TYR A 15 -10.12 -13.76 -9.49
C TYR A 15 -11.00 -12.77 -8.73
N GLU A 16 -10.56 -11.53 -8.51
CA GLU A 16 -11.27 -10.54 -7.69
C GLU A 16 -12.72 -10.26 -8.13
N HIS A 17 -13.00 -10.39 -9.43
CA HIS A 17 -14.34 -10.20 -10.00
C HIS A 17 -15.06 -11.54 -10.28
N ARG A 18 -14.54 -12.68 -9.79
CA ARG A 18 -15.05 -14.04 -10.06
C ARG A 18 -15.40 -14.83 -8.81
N VAL A 19 -15.39 -14.17 -7.67
CA VAL A 19 -15.75 -14.75 -6.37
C VAL A 19 -16.93 -13.98 -5.79
N ARG A 20 -17.61 -14.61 -4.85
CA ARG A 20 -18.70 -13.97 -4.12
C ARG A 20 -18.17 -12.98 -3.08
N TYR A 21 -17.10 -13.34 -2.39
CA TYR A 21 -16.51 -12.54 -1.33
C TYR A 21 -15.04 -12.25 -1.63
N ASN A 22 -14.72 -10.97 -1.81
CA ASN A 22 -13.36 -10.54 -2.08
C ASN A 22 -12.73 -9.89 -0.83
N LEU A 23 -11.95 -10.67 -0.08
CA LEU A 23 -11.11 -10.18 1.03
C LEU A 23 -9.64 -10.02 0.62
N SER A 24 -9.33 -9.95 -0.66
CA SER A 24 -7.97 -9.70 -1.14
C SER A 24 -7.65 -8.21 -1.30
N GLU A 25 -8.66 -7.34 -1.34
CA GLU A 25 -8.47 -5.87 -1.49
C GLU A 25 -7.86 -5.27 -0.22
N SER A 26 -7.01 -4.26 -0.39
CA SER A 26 -6.26 -3.62 0.71
C SER A 26 -6.68 -2.18 1.01
N GLY A 27 -7.68 -1.67 0.29
CA GLY A 27 -8.31 -0.38 0.52
C GLY A 27 -9.60 -0.49 1.33
N VAL A 28 -10.18 0.66 1.63
CA VAL A 28 -11.53 0.73 2.22
C VAL A 28 -12.59 0.76 1.13
N LEU A 29 -13.84 0.50 1.51
CA LEU A 29 -15.02 0.57 0.66
C LEU A 29 -14.99 1.81 -0.24
N PRO A 30 -14.96 1.63 -1.57
CA PRO A 30 -14.87 2.76 -2.49
C PRO A 30 -16.10 3.67 -2.42
N PHE A 31 -15.89 4.95 -2.71
CA PHE A 31 -17.01 5.85 -3.01
C PHE A 31 -17.63 5.52 -4.37
N SER A 32 -18.94 5.64 -4.48
CA SER A 32 -19.57 5.84 -5.78
C SER A 32 -19.29 7.25 -6.30
N LEU A 33 -19.33 7.44 -7.62
CA LEU A 33 -19.15 8.78 -8.21
C LEU A 33 -20.21 9.77 -7.73
N ALA A 34 -21.46 9.32 -7.60
CA ALA A 34 -22.56 10.17 -7.13
C ALA A 34 -22.34 10.65 -5.68
N GLU A 35 -21.89 9.74 -4.81
CA GLU A 35 -21.55 10.05 -3.43
C GLU A 35 -20.38 11.06 -3.36
N LEU A 36 -19.31 10.82 -4.13
CA LEU A 36 -18.16 11.71 -4.17
C LEU A 36 -18.52 13.11 -4.70
N LEU A 37 -19.33 13.21 -5.75
CA LEU A 37 -19.81 14.48 -6.27
C LEU A 37 -20.64 15.26 -5.23
N GLY A 38 -21.43 14.54 -4.41
CA GLY A 38 -22.16 15.15 -3.28
C GLY A 38 -21.26 15.69 -2.16
N TRP A 39 -19.99 15.30 -2.13
CA TRP A 39 -19.01 15.74 -1.12
C TRP A 39 -18.05 16.81 -1.64
N THR A 40 -17.95 17.01 -2.96
CA THR A 40 -16.85 17.77 -3.60
C THR A 40 -17.28 19.04 -4.32
N ASP A 41 -18.54 19.41 -4.36
CA ASP A 41 -19.06 20.58 -5.10
C ASP A 41 -18.63 20.67 -6.59
N LEU A 42 -18.11 19.59 -7.17
CA LEU A 42 -17.70 19.55 -8.57
C LEU A 42 -18.94 19.41 -9.47
N ALA A 43 -19.17 20.39 -10.35
CA ALA A 43 -20.12 20.23 -11.43
C ALA A 43 -19.43 19.54 -12.62
N PRO A 44 -19.88 18.35 -13.07
CA PRO A 44 -19.25 17.65 -14.20
C PRO A 44 -19.17 18.47 -15.48
N ALA A 45 -20.09 19.42 -15.66
CA ALA A 45 -20.11 20.34 -16.80
C ALA A 45 -18.92 21.32 -16.84
N ASP A 46 -18.23 21.52 -15.71
CA ASP A 46 -17.09 22.43 -15.61
C ASP A 46 -15.77 21.76 -16.01
N VAL A 47 -15.78 20.43 -16.24
CA VAL A 47 -14.57 19.66 -16.59
C VAL A 47 -14.44 19.55 -18.11
N SER A 48 -13.44 20.23 -18.66
CA SER A 48 -13.05 20.05 -20.07
C SER A 48 -12.22 18.77 -20.23
N LEU A 49 -12.55 17.93 -21.22
CA LEU A 49 -11.86 16.66 -21.49
C LEU A 49 -10.61 16.82 -22.37
N GLY A 50 -10.00 18.00 -22.43
CA GLY A 50 -8.70 18.22 -23.05
C GLY A 50 -7.55 17.65 -22.19
N TYR A 51 -6.33 17.71 -22.70
CA TYR A 51 -5.15 17.38 -21.90
C TYR A 51 -4.98 18.40 -20.75
N PRO A 52 -4.84 17.92 -19.49
CA PRO A 52 -4.44 18.79 -18.38
C PRO A 52 -2.93 19.07 -18.42
N GLN A 53 -2.42 19.83 -17.45
CA GLN A 53 -0.98 19.90 -17.19
C GLN A 53 -0.43 18.49 -16.93
N THR A 54 0.67 18.14 -17.59
CA THR A 54 1.16 16.75 -17.60
C THR A 54 1.79 16.32 -16.27
N ASN A 55 2.28 17.27 -15.48
CA ASN A 55 2.76 17.07 -14.12
C ASN A 55 1.67 17.18 -13.03
N GLY A 56 0.41 17.43 -13.44
CA GLY A 56 -0.73 17.75 -12.56
C GLY A 56 -1.07 19.24 -12.58
N SER A 57 -2.32 19.59 -12.30
CA SER A 57 -2.70 21.00 -12.19
C SER A 57 -2.00 21.70 -11.02
N ASP A 58 -1.71 23.00 -11.15
CA ASP A 58 -1.10 23.80 -10.08
C ASP A 58 -1.90 23.66 -8.76
N GLN A 59 -3.22 23.68 -8.86
CA GLN A 59 -4.12 23.54 -7.72
C GLN A 59 -4.00 22.18 -7.04
N LEU A 60 -3.80 21.09 -7.80
CA LEU A 60 -3.61 19.77 -7.24
C LEU A 60 -2.22 19.61 -6.64
N GLN A 61 -1.19 20.15 -7.28
CA GLN A 61 0.16 20.17 -6.73
C GLN A 61 0.22 20.95 -5.40
N GLU A 62 -0.41 22.13 -5.33
CA GLU A 62 -0.56 22.89 -4.07
C GLU A 62 -1.31 22.09 -3.00
N ALA A 63 -2.39 21.40 -3.37
CA ALA A 63 -3.17 20.61 -2.42
C ALA A 63 -2.38 19.40 -1.87
N VAL A 64 -1.58 18.75 -2.70
CA VAL A 64 -0.69 17.66 -2.29
C VAL A 64 0.47 18.19 -1.44
N ALA A 65 1.15 19.26 -1.87
CA ALA A 65 2.23 19.90 -1.10
C ALA A 65 1.75 20.27 0.30
N GLY A 66 0.54 20.79 0.44
CA GLY A 66 -0.06 21.13 1.73
C GLY A 66 -0.29 19.96 2.70
N LEU A 67 -0.08 18.72 2.27
CA LEU A 67 -0.10 17.53 3.15
C LEU A 67 1.24 17.32 3.87
N TYR A 68 2.32 17.95 3.40
CA TYR A 68 3.69 17.71 3.85
C TYR A 68 4.31 19.01 4.35
N PRO A 69 4.95 19.02 5.53
CA PRO A 69 5.61 20.20 6.05
C PRO A 69 6.67 20.71 5.08
N ASP A 70 6.73 22.03 4.90
CA ASP A 70 7.76 22.74 4.11
C ASP A 70 7.87 22.31 2.63
N ALA A 71 6.87 21.58 2.09
CA ALA A 71 6.81 21.25 0.68
C ALA A 71 6.11 22.34 -0.13
N GLY A 72 6.61 22.62 -1.33
CA GLY A 72 5.98 23.46 -2.35
C GLY A 72 5.45 22.65 -3.53
N PRO A 73 4.67 23.26 -4.44
CA PRO A 73 4.21 22.61 -5.68
C PRO A 73 5.35 22.03 -6.52
N GLU A 74 6.52 22.66 -6.51
CA GLU A 74 7.75 22.22 -7.19
C GLU A 74 8.30 20.88 -6.70
N ASN A 75 7.89 20.46 -5.50
CA ASN A 75 8.25 19.18 -4.93
C ASN A 75 7.30 18.03 -5.34
N VAL A 76 6.25 18.31 -6.13
CA VAL A 76 5.15 17.37 -6.39
C VAL A 76 5.07 17.01 -7.87
N LEU A 77 5.02 15.71 -8.18
CA LEU A 77 4.66 15.17 -9.47
C LEU A 77 3.41 14.29 -9.34
N ILE A 78 2.33 14.65 -10.04
CA ILE A 78 1.10 13.86 -10.06
C ILE A 78 1.24 12.69 -11.03
N THR A 79 0.78 11.51 -10.60
CA THR A 79 0.92 10.25 -11.32
C THR A 79 -0.40 9.48 -11.44
N ALA A 80 -0.45 8.50 -12.34
CA ALA A 80 -1.60 7.58 -12.50
C ALA A 80 -1.58 6.50 -11.40
N GLY A 81 -1.71 6.91 -10.15
CA GLY A 81 -1.55 6.11 -8.95
C GLY A 81 -0.09 5.96 -8.53
N SER A 82 0.12 5.49 -7.28
CA SER A 82 1.46 5.23 -6.73
C SER A 82 2.25 4.19 -7.53
N ALA A 83 1.56 3.29 -8.24
CA ALA A 83 2.23 2.30 -9.09
C ALA A 83 3.08 2.95 -10.20
N GLU A 84 2.60 4.04 -10.82
CA GLU A 84 3.40 4.82 -11.76
C GLU A 84 4.50 5.60 -11.05
N ALA A 85 4.21 6.20 -9.89
CA ALA A 85 5.21 6.89 -9.07
C ALA A 85 6.40 5.97 -8.74
N ASN A 86 6.13 4.77 -8.25
CA ASN A 86 7.14 3.76 -7.98
C ASN A 86 7.92 3.36 -9.25
N LEU A 87 7.22 3.13 -10.37
CA LEU A 87 7.86 2.75 -11.63
C LEU A 87 8.84 3.82 -12.10
N VAL A 88 8.42 5.08 -12.20
CA VAL A 88 9.29 6.15 -12.73
C VAL A 88 10.44 6.44 -11.78
N THR A 89 10.24 6.30 -10.46
CA THR A 89 11.29 6.43 -9.45
C THR A 89 12.36 5.37 -9.61
N LEU A 90 11.99 4.09 -9.65
CA LEU A 90 12.96 3.01 -9.79
C LEU A 90 13.69 3.09 -11.13
N TRP A 91 12.97 3.41 -12.20
CA TRP A 91 13.56 3.61 -13.53
C TRP A 91 14.52 4.79 -13.58
N HIS A 92 14.27 5.85 -12.81
CA HIS A 92 15.15 6.99 -12.71
C HIS A 92 16.44 6.67 -11.93
N LEU A 93 16.30 5.99 -10.80
CA LEU A 93 17.38 5.83 -9.84
C LEU A 93 18.27 4.62 -10.07
N LEU A 94 17.76 3.55 -10.72
CA LEU A 94 18.44 2.27 -10.81
C LEU A 94 18.97 1.99 -12.22
N GLU A 95 20.23 1.56 -12.26
CA GLU A 95 20.90 0.99 -13.42
C GLU A 95 21.23 -0.49 -13.16
N PRO A 96 21.49 -1.30 -14.23
CA PRO A 96 21.92 -2.69 -14.05
C PRO A 96 23.20 -2.79 -13.23
N GLY A 97 23.13 -3.60 -12.16
CA GLY A 97 24.22 -3.80 -11.22
C GLY A 97 24.16 -2.97 -9.94
N ASP A 98 23.30 -1.92 -9.90
CA ASP A 98 23.04 -1.17 -8.69
C ASP A 98 22.46 -2.05 -7.57
N ARG A 99 22.66 -1.64 -6.33
CA ARG A 99 22.09 -2.30 -5.16
C ARG A 99 20.88 -1.57 -4.64
N ALA A 100 19.74 -2.28 -4.55
CA ALA A 100 18.54 -1.84 -3.87
C ALA A 100 18.33 -2.63 -2.57
N VAL A 101 17.98 -1.95 -1.49
CA VAL A 101 17.64 -2.55 -0.20
C VAL A 101 16.16 -2.33 0.07
N VAL A 102 15.42 -3.39 0.36
CA VAL A 102 13.96 -3.35 0.53
C VAL A 102 13.56 -3.89 1.89
N LEU A 103 12.72 -3.17 2.62
CA LEU A 103 12.08 -3.65 3.85
C LEU A 103 10.97 -4.63 3.47
N VAL A 104 11.06 -5.85 3.99
CA VAL A 104 10.10 -6.95 3.72
C VAL A 104 9.42 -7.43 5.01
N PRO A 105 8.23 -8.06 4.93
CA PRO A 105 7.41 -8.30 3.75
C PRO A 105 6.84 -7.01 3.19
N THR A 106 6.66 -6.92 1.88
CA THR A 106 6.18 -5.72 1.21
C THR A 106 5.38 -6.04 -0.05
N TYR A 107 4.74 -5.03 -0.62
CA TYR A 107 4.11 -5.09 -1.93
C TYR A 107 5.15 -5.35 -3.02
N GLY A 108 4.99 -6.45 -3.75
CA GLY A 108 6.03 -7.01 -4.63
C GLY A 108 6.39 -6.17 -5.87
N GLN A 109 5.74 -5.02 -6.08
CA GLN A 109 6.03 -4.15 -7.23
C GLN A 109 7.47 -3.63 -7.19
N THR A 110 7.90 -3.06 -6.07
CA THR A 110 9.20 -2.39 -5.98
C THR A 110 10.38 -3.35 -6.07
N PRO A 111 10.43 -4.49 -5.35
CA PRO A 111 11.50 -5.45 -5.55
C PRO A 111 11.47 -6.06 -6.95
N GLY A 112 10.29 -6.38 -7.49
CA GLY A 112 10.18 -6.95 -8.84
C GLY A 112 10.63 -5.99 -9.95
N LEU A 113 10.36 -4.70 -9.81
CA LEU A 113 10.85 -3.68 -10.73
C LEU A 113 12.37 -3.50 -10.61
N ALA A 114 12.92 -3.46 -9.39
CA ALA A 114 14.36 -3.35 -9.16
C ALA A 114 15.11 -4.52 -9.82
N GLU A 115 14.67 -5.76 -9.60
CA GLU A 115 15.22 -6.96 -10.27
C GLU A 115 15.06 -6.86 -11.79
N GLY A 116 13.90 -6.42 -12.26
CA GLY A 116 13.61 -6.27 -13.69
C GLY A 116 14.49 -5.23 -14.39
N LEU A 117 14.94 -4.21 -13.67
CA LEU A 117 15.91 -3.21 -14.11
C LEU A 117 17.36 -3.72 -14.03
N GLY A 118 17.58 -4.87 -13.41
CA GLY A 118 18.90 -5.49 -13.28
C GLY A 118 19.65 -5.12 -12.00
N ALA A 119 18.97 -4.51 -11.03
CA ALA A 119 19.54 -4.23 -9.73
C ALA A 119 19.66 -5.49 -8.87
N GLN A 120 20.62 -5.47 -7.95
CA GLN A 120 20.78 -6.50 -6.93
C GLN A 120 19.92 -6.14 -5.73
N VAL A 121 18.89 -6.94 -5.42
CA VAL A 121 18.00 -6.71 -4.31
C VAL A 121 18.49 -7.41 -3.05
N SER A 122 18.67 -6.65 -1.98
CA SER A 122 18.91 -7.13 -0.61
C SER A 122 17.73 -6.72 0.27
N THR A 123 17.51 -7.43 1.37
CA THR A 123 16.34 -7.17 2.22
C THR A 123 16.72 -7.15 3.69
N PHE A 124 15.99 -6.37 4.48
CA PHE A 124 15.87 -6.51 5.92
C PHE A 124 14.39 -6.66 6.28
N ALA A 125 14.09 -7.30 7.42
CA ALA A 125 12.75 -7.81 7.63
C ALA A 125 12.02 -7.14 8.80
N LEU A 126 10.71 -6.98 8.62
CA LEU A 126 9.76 -6.86 9.72
C LEU A 126 9.55 -8.24 10.36
N GLU A 127 9.70 -8.36 11.65
CA GLU A 127 9.61 -9.62 12.37
C GLU A 127 8.30 -9.71 13.17
N GLU A 128 7.58 -10.83 13.04
CA GLU A 128 6.36 -11.07 13.80
C GLU A 128 6.63 -11.01 15.31
N SER A 129 7.73 -11.65 15.77
CA SER A 129 8.16 -11.67 17.18
C SER A 129 8.39 -10.28 17.77
N LEU A 130 8.65 -9.28 16.93
CA LEU A 130 8.83 -7.88 17.28
C LEU A 130 7.60 -7.02 16.94
N SER A 131 6.43 -7.64 16.79
CA SER A 131 5.19 -6.95 16.41
C SER A 131 5.33 -6.22 15.07
N TRP A 132 5.93 -6.86 14.10
CA TRP A 132 6.22 -6.35 12.77
C TRP A 132 7.07 -5.07 12.79
N GLN A 133 8.08 -5.04 13.68
CA GLN A 133 9.19 -4.08 13.61
C GLN A 133 10.44 -4.76 13.07
N PRO A 134 11.38 -4.03 12.45
CA PRO A 134 12.69 -4.59 12.13
C PRO A 134 13.49 -4.78 13.42
N SER A 135 14.38 -5.78 13.43
CA SER A 135 15.35 -5.91 14.52
C SER A 135 16.26 -4.69 14.60
N PRO A 136 16.56 -4.18 15.81
CA PRO A 136 17.51 -3.10 15.99
C PRO A 136 18.87 -3.43 15.34
N GLY A 137 19.40 -2.51 14.55
CA GLY A 137 20.64 -2.69 13.79
C GLY A 137 20.47 -3.38 12.43
N ALA A 138 19.26 -3.85 12.08
CA ALA A 138 19.03 -4.53 10.80
C ALA A 138 19.19 -3.61 9.58
N ALA A 139 18.71 -2.38 9.67
CA ALA A 139 18.91 -1.38 8.62
C ALA A 139 20.39 -1.04 8.47
N ASP A 140 21.08 -0.78 9.56
CA ASP A 140 22.53 -0.49 9.59
C ASP A 140 23.37 -1.62 8.99
N ALA A 141 23.03 -2.86 9.26
CA ALA A 141 23.76 -4.02 8.75
C ALA A 141 23.54 -4.26 7.26
N THR A 142 22.39 -3.80 6.72
CA THR A 142 22.00 -4.10 5.33
C THR A 142 22.25 -2.94 4.38
N ILE A 143 22.05 -1.70 4.84
CA ILE A 143 22.26 -0.49 4.04
C ILE A 143 23.75 -0.11 4.13
N THR A 144 24.46 -0.32 3.02
CA THR A 144 25.91 -0.17 2.91
C THR A 144 26.28 0.95 1.92
N PRO A 145 27.54 1.45 1.89
CA PRO A 145 27.92 2.55 1.00
C PRO A 145 27.73 2.28 -0.50
N ASP A 146 27.54 1.03 -0.91
CA ASP A 146 27.21 0.64 -2.29
C ASP A 146 25.69 0.57 -2.54
N THR A 147 24.87 0.86 -1.55
CA THR A 147 23.41 0.92 -1.71
C THR A 147 23.01 2.17 -2.49
N ARG A 148 22.32 1.99 -3.60
CA ARG A 148 21.80 3.08 -4.42
C ARG A 148 20.42 3.55 -3.96
N LEU A 149 19.55 2.59 -3.58
CA LEU A 149 18.15 2.85 -3.23
C LEU A 149 17.74 2.00 -2.03
N VAL A 150 17.08 2.62 -1.07
CA VAL A 150 16.35 1.96 0.02
C VAL A 150 14.86 2.16 -0.21
N VAL A 151 14.06 1.08 -0.08
CA VAL A 151 12.61 1.14 -0.24
C VAL A 151 11.94 0.69 1.04
N VAL A 152 11.03 1.51 1.55
CA VAL A 152 10.17 1.20 2.71
C VAL A 152 8.72 1.45 2.37
N THR A 153 7.81 0.61 2.88
CA THR A 153 6.36 0.83 2.83
C THR A 153 5.86 1.06 4.25
N ASN A 154 5.41 2.27 4.56
CA ASN A 154 4.98 2.65 5.90
C ASN A 154 3.78 3.61 5.87
N PRO A 155 2.60 3.16 6.34
CA PRO A 155 2.26 1.86 6.91
C PRO A 155 2.41 0.68 5.95
N SER A 156 2.66 -0.52 6.50
CA SER A 156 3.07 -1.71 5.74
C SER A 156 1.90 -2.48 5.11
N ASN A 157 2.12 -2.98 3.92
CA ASN A 157 1.38 -4.08 3.31
C ASN A 157 2.36 -5.27 3.16
N PRO A 158 2.11 -6.43 3.76
CA PRO A 158 0.79 -6.98 4.15
C PRO A 158 0.42 -6.85 5.64
N THR A 159 1.28 -6.32 6.49
CA THR A 159 1.14 -6.45 7.96
C THR A 159 0.17 -5.46 8.60
N GLY A 160 -0.09 -4.30 7.96
CA GLY A 160 -0.82 -3.20 8.57
C GLY A 160 -0.09 -2.53 9.73
N SER A 161 1.20 -2.85 9.95
CA SER A 161 2.02 -2.23 10.98
C SER A 161 2.52 -0.85 10.56
N THR A 162 2.92 -0.06 11.53
CA THR A 162 3.63 1.21 11.35
C THR A 162 5.00 1.10 12.03
N LEU A 163 6.02 1.65 11.42
CA LEU A 163 7.36 1.69 12.00
C LEU A 163 7.38 2.56 13.27
N SER A 164 8.16 2.16 14.25
CA SER A 164 8.45 2.98 15.42
C SER A 164 9.35 4.17 15.05
N ALA A 165 9.39 5.18 15.91
CA ALA A 165 10.26 6.34 15.69
C ALA A 165 11.73 5.92 15.61
N GLU A 166 12.14 4.99 16.46
CA GLU A 166 13.51 4.44 16.51
C GLU A 166 13.87 3.72 15.21
N ALA A 167 12.94 2.92 14.65
CA ALA A 167 13.16 2.23 13.38
C ALA A 167 13.25 3.22 12.20
N ILE A 168 12.40 4.25 12.20
CA ILE A 168 12.47 5.33 11.20
C ILE A 168 13.81 6.05 11.29
N ASP A 169 14.25 6.45 12.49
CA ASP A 169 15.51 7.15 12.71
C ASP A 169 16.71 6.28 12.30
N GLU A 170 16.70 4.98 12.59
CA GLU A 170 17.75 4.05 12.16
C GLU A 170 17.86 4.00 10.63
N ILE A 171 16.72 3.83 9.92
CA ILE A 171 16.68 3.78 8.46
C ILE A 171 17.21 5.09 7.86
N VAL A 172 16.76 6.23 8.37
CA VAL A 172 17.20 7.55 7.92
C VAL A 172 18.70 7.72 8.12
N CYS A 173 19.21 7.45 9.32
CA CYS A 173 20.65 7.55 9.62
C CYS A 173 21.49 6.60 8.73
N ALA A 174 21.00 5.41 8.44
CA ALA A 174 21.67 4.48 7.53
C ALA A 174 21.72 5.01 6.09
N CYS A 175 20.62 5.62 5.61
CA CYS A 175 20.58 6.28 4.30
C CYS A 175 21.54 7.47 4.23
N GLU A 176 21.56 8.33 5.25
CA GLU A 176 22.50 9.46 5.35
C GLU A 176 23.97 9.01 5.26
N ARG A 177 24.33 7.97 6.02
CA ARG A 177 25.71 7.45 6.03
C ARG A 177 26.11 6.83 4.71
N SER A 178 25.20 6.15 4.02
CA SER A 178 25.46 5.48 2.74
C SER A 178 25.35 6.43 1.54
N GLY A 179 24.60 7.54 1.67
CA GLY A 179 24.24 8.43 0.56
C GLY A 179 23.17 7.83 -0.36
N ALA A 180 22.50 6.75 0.06
CA ALA A 180 21.45 6.09 -0.71
C ALA A 180 20.19 6.96 -0.82
N TRP A 181 19.46 6.84 -1.91
CA TRP A 181 18.09 7.36 -1.99
C TRP A 181 17.15 6.57 -1.09
N LEU A 182 16.17 7.23 -0.49
CA LEU A 182 15.10 6.61 0.28
C LEU A 182 13.77 6.81 -0.45
N LEU A 183 13.14 5.74 -0.90
CA LEU A 183 11.76 5.73 -1.39
C LEU A 183 10.84 5.22 -0.29
N ALA A 184 9.98 6.09 0.22
CA ALA A 184 8.95 5.77 1.20
C ALA A 184 7.58 5.68 0.50
N ASP A 185 7.03 4.46 0.43
CA ASP A 185 5.66 4.26 -0.03
C ASP A 185 4.69 4.46 1.14
N GLU A 186 4.01 5.62 1.14
CA GLU A 186 3.13 6.08 2.21
C GLU A 186 1.63 6.01 1.83
N VAL A 187 1.26 5.12 0.90
CA VAL A 187 -0.11 5.05 0.36
C VAL A 187 -1.19 4.75 1.41
N TYR A 188 -0.81 4.23 2.57
CA TYR A 188 -1.73 3.94 3.67
C TYR A 188 -1.81 5.04 4.74
N VAL A 189 -1.03 6.11 4.63
CA VAL A 189 -1.13 7.28 5.53
C VAL A 189 -2.53 7.89 5.40
N GLY A 190 -3.17 8.14 6.55
CA GLY A 190 -4.57 8.53 6.66
C GLY A 190 -5.54 7.35 6.87
N ALA A 191 -5.06 6.11 6.77
CA ALA A 191 -5.83 4.89 7.07
C ALA A 191 -5.49 4.32 8.45
N GLU A 192 -5.04 5.13 9.40
CA GLU A 192 -4.85 4.71 10.79
C GLU A 192 -6.21 4.53 11.46
N ALA A 193 -6.41 3.37 12.08
CA ALA A 193 -7.63 3.10 12.81
C ALA A 193 -7.71 3.90 14.12
N GLU A 194 -6.57 4.23 14.73
CA GLU A 194 -6.46 4.94 15.99
C GLU A 194 -5.26 5.91 15.98
N GLY A 195 -5.34 6.97 16.78
CA GLY A 195 -4.26 7.93 16.95
C GLY A 195 -4.13 8.96 15.82
N ALA A 196 -2.95 9.51 15.68
CA ALA A 196 -2.58 10.44 14.62
C ALA A 196 -2.17 9.69 13.33
N GLU A 197 -2.12 10.41 12.22
CA GLU A 197 -1.55 9.90 10.97
C GLU A 197 -0.07 9.52 11.18
N THR A 198 0.36 8.47 10.49
CA THR A 198 1.76 8.00 10.53
C THR A 198 2.68 9.10 10.05
N PRO A 199 3.76 9.43 10.79
CA PRO A 199 4.70 10.44 10.36
C PRO A 199 5.37 10.10 9.04
N SER A 200 5.43 11.08 8.13
CA SER A 200 6.12 10.94 6.85
C SER A 200 7.64 10.88 7.02
N PHE A 201 8.30 10.25 6.06
CA PHE A 201 9.76 10.34 5.90
C PHE A 201 10.20 11.68 5.27
N TRP A 202 9.28 12.43 4.66
CA TRP A 202 9.59 13.75 4.09
C TRP A 202 10.17 14.71 5.14
N GLY A 203 11.21 15.45 4.74
CA GLY A 203 11.87 16.42 5.60
C GLY A 203 12.86 15.83 6.62
N ARG A 204 13.01 14.50 6.66
CA ARG A 204 13.97 13.82 7.55
C ARG A 204 15.33 13.59 6.90
N TYR A 205 15.38 13.49 5.58
CA TYR A 205 16.58 13.26 4.80
C TYR A 205 16.45 13.90 3.42
N GLU A 206 17.51 14.54 2.92
CA GLU A 206 17.49 15.33 1.68
C GLU A 206 17.22 14.47 0.42
N ARG A 207 17.66 13.19 0.39
CA ARG A 207 17.43 12.25 -0.72
C ARG A 207 16.24 11.34 -0.46
N THR A 208 15.12 11.92 -0.02
CA THR A 208 13.88 11.20 0.23
C THR A 208 12.89 11.47 -0.90
N LEU A 209 12.33 10.40 -1.44
CA LEU A 209 11.16 10.40 -2.32
C LEU A 209 10.00 9.72 -1.58
N VAL A 210 8.83 10.33 -1.62
CA VAL A 210 7.62 9.78 -0.98
C VAL A 210 6.56 9.54 -2.03
N THR A 211 5.94 8.36 -2.04
CA THR A 211 4.77 8.09 -2.86
C THR A 211 3.50 8.06 -2.03
N GLY A 212 2.45 8.69 -2.56
CA GLY A 212 1.12 8.66 -1.97
C GLY A 212 0.04 8.45 -3.03
N SER A 213 -1.18 8.15 -2.60
CA SER A 213 -2.30 8.00 -3.53
C SER A 213 -3.66 8.18 -2.87
N LEU A 214 -4.68 8.35 -3.71
CA LEU A 214 -6.07 8.34 -3.27
C LEU A 214 -6.67 6.92 -3.18
N SER A 215 -5.90 5.87 -3.50
CA SER A 215 -6.42 4.51 -3.66
C SER A 215 -6.82 3.84 -2.35
N LYS A 216 -6.07 4.05 -1.25
CA LYS A 216 -6.20 3.26 -0.03
C LYS A 216 -6.95 4.02 1.07
N ALA A 217 -6.31 5.01 1.68
CA ALA A 217 -6.90 5.80 2.76
C ALA A 217 -8.15 6.61 2.33
N TYR A 218 -8.21 7.01 1.08
CA TYR A 218 -9.31 7.84 0.59
C TYR A 218 -10.47 7.03 -0.05
N GLY A 219 -10.31 5.71 -0.24
CA GLY A 219 -11.35 4.88 -0.87
C GLY A 219 -11.66 5.25 -2.32
N LEU A 220 -10.68 5.71 -3.08
CA LEU A 220 -10.82 6.20 -4.45
C LEU A 220 -9.87 5.49 -5.44
N PRO A 221 -9.77 4.14 -5.41
CA PRO A 221 -8.84 3.43 -6.28
C PRO A 221 -9.17 3.61 -7.76
N GLY A 222 -10.44 3.80 -8.11
CA GLY A 222 -10.92 3.99 -9.49
C GLY A 222 -10.50 5.31 -10.13
N LEU A 223 -10.08 6.32 -9.36
CA LEU A 223 -9.56 7.57 -9.91
C LEU A 223 -8.16 7.40 -10.55
N ARG A 224 -7.45 6.32 -10.21
CA ARG A 224 -6.08 6.11 -10.69
C ARG A 224 -5.22 7.36 -10.51
N LEU A 225 -5.19 7.93 -9.29
CA LEU A 225 -4.43 9.11 -8.97
C LEU A 225 -3.54 8.90 -7.75
N GLY A 226 -2.27 9.24 -7.92
CA GLY A 226 -1.24 9.28 -6.90
C GLY A 226 -0.30 10.44 -7.13
N TRP A 227 0.73 10.50 -6.36
CA TRP A 227 1.78 11.52 -6.47
C TRP A 227 3.12 10.98 -6.01
N LEU A 228 4.14 11.66 -6.47
CA LEU A 228 5.50 11.55 -5.98
C LEU A 228 5.87 12.91 -5.38
N LEU A 229 6.49 12.89 -4.21
CA LEU A 229 7.03 14.05 -3.53
C LEU A 229 8.53 13.87 -3.35
N GLY A 230 9.32 14.92 -3.62
CA GLY A 230 10.77 14.85 -3.51
C GLY A 230 11.47 16.20 -3.74
N PRO A 231 12.80 16.24 -3.76
CA PRO A 231 13.56 17.44 -4.11
C PRO A 231 13.15 17.99 -5.48
N ALA A 232 13.03 19.30 -5.61
CA ALA A 232 12.50 19.95 -6.81
C ALA A 232 13.30 19.61 -8.08
N GLU A 233 14.62 19.51 -7.96
CA GLU A 233 15.50 19.12 -9.07
C GLU A 233 15.24 17.73 -9.60
N GLU A 234 14.80 16.80 -8.74
CA GLU A 234 14.47 15.41 -9.14
C GLU A 234 13.09 15.33 -9.80
N MET A 235 12.17 16.23 -9.46
CA MET A 235 10.82 16.22 -10.03
C MET A 235 10.82 16.46 -11.53
N GLU A 236 11.66 17.32 -12.04
CA GLU A 236 11.81 17.58 -13.49
C GLU A 236 12.30 16.33 -14.23
N GLU A 237 13.28 15.64 -13.70
CA GLU A 237 13.84 14.41 -14.27
C GLU A 237 12.83 13.23 -14.21
N LEU A 238 12.07 13.13 -13.13
CA LEU A 238 11.01 12.12 -13.00
C LEU A 238 9.83 12.41 -13.92
N TRP A 239 9.48 13.67 -14.08
CA TRP A 239 8.46 14.10 -15.06
C TRP A 239 8.86 13.74 -16.49
N ALA A 240 10.11 13.96 -16.88
CA ALA A 240 10.61 13.56 -18.19
C ALA A 240 10.49 12.04 -18.45
N ARG A 241 10.59 11.21 -17.40
CA ARG A 241 10.34 9.75 -17.51
C ARG A 241 8.86 9.43 -17.59
N LYS A 242 8.01 10.19 -16.90
CA LYS A 242 6.56 10.04 -16.97
C LYS A 242 6.00 10.30 -18.36
N ASP A 243 6.67 11.08 -19.21
CA ASP A 243 6.31 11.28 -20.61
C ASP A 243 6.30 9.97 -21.42
N TYR A 244 7.03 8.94 -20.97
CA TYR A 244 7.04 7.60 -21.58
C TYR A 244 6.00 6.63 -21.00
N THR A 245 5.20 7.05 -20.03
CA THR A 245 4.16 6.24 -19.39
C THR A 245 2.77 6.79 -19.72
N THR A 246 2.13 7.50 -18.82
CA THR A 246 0.76 8.02 -19.00
C THR A 246 0.70 9.44 -19.57
N ILE A 247 1.84 10.12 -19.68
CA ILE A 247 1.96 11.53 -20.11
C ILE A 247 1.31 12.46 -19.08
N SER A 248 0.01 12.38 -18.90
CA SER A 248 -0.76 13.24 -17.99
C SER A 248 -1.70 12.43 -17.08
N PRO A 249 -2.09 12.94 -15.92
CA PRO A 249 -3.19 12.35 -15.17
C PRO A 249 -4.51 12.53 -15.93
N SER A 250 -5.55 11.77 -15.54
CA SER A 250 -6.90 12.01 -16.01
C SER A 250 -7.41 13.37 -15.50
N VAL A 251 -7.90 14.24 -16.38
CA VAL A 251 -8.46 15.55 -16.00
C VAL A 251 -9.62 15.43 -15.01
N VAL A 252 -10.43 14.38 -15.12
CA VAL A 252 -11.53 14.12 -14.18
C VAL A 252 -10.99 13.75 -12.80
N SER A 253 -9.94 12.93 -12.78
CA SER A 253 -9.30 12.53 -11.53
C SER A 253 -8.59 13.70 -10.86
N ASP A 254 -7.90 14.55 -11.63
CA ASP A 254 -7.25 15.77 -11.16
C ASP A 254 -8.28 16.72 -10.52
N ALA A 255 -9.38 17.02 -11.24
CA ALA A 255 -10.43 17.88 -10.75
C ALA A 255 -11.11 17.37 -9.46
N LEU A 256 -11.35 16.07 -9.35
CA LEU A 256 -11.91 15.45 -8.14
C LEU A 256 -10.90 15.44 -7.00
N ALA A 257 -9.66 15.06 -7.27
CA ALA A 257 -8.58 15.00 -6.28
C ALA A 257 -8.32 16.36 -5.62
N THR A 258 -8.24 17.42 -6.42
CA THR A 258 -8.08 18.79 -5.92
C THR A 258 -9.15 19.17 -4.88
N ARG A 259 -10.38 18.69 -5.05
CA ARG A 259 -11.47 18.95 -4.11
C ARG A 259 -11.46 18.03 -2.91
N VAL A 260 -11.13 16.75 -3.13
CA VAL A 260 -11.00 15.75 -2.05
C VAL A 260 -9.90 16.14 -1.06
N LEU A 261 -8.80 16.70 -1.55
CA LEU A 261 -7.65 17.09 -0.74
C LEU A 261 -7.83 18.43 -0.02
N ARG A 262 -8.91 19.19 -0.28
CA ARG A 262 -9.22 20.35 0.55
C ARG A 262 -9.35 19.95 2.02
N PRO A 263 -8.83 20.70 2.97
CA PRO A 263 -8.71 20.29 4.38
C PRO A 263 -10.03 19.77 5.00
N GLU A 264 -11.15 20.40 4.69
CA GLU A 264 -12.45 19.99 5.22
C GLU A 264 -12.94 18.68 4.61
N THR A 265 -12.88 18.54 3.28
CA THR A 265 -13.30 17.32 2.57
C THR A 265 -12.39 16.16 2.94
N ARG A 266 -11.07 16.36 2.96
CA ARG A 266 -10.09 15.36 3.38
C ARG A 266 -10.41 14.83 4.77
N ARG A 267 -10.65 15.72 5.74
CA ARG A 267 -10.98 15.32 7.12
C ARG A 267 -12.23 14.44 7.17
N ARG A 268 -13.26 14.75 6.40
CA ARG A 268 -14.50 13.95 6.32
C ARG A 268 -14.26 12.59 5.68
N VAL A 269 -13.49 12.55 4.59
CA VAL A 269 -13.14 11.29 3.89
C VAL A 269 -12.34 10.37 4.83
N LEU A 270 -11.33 10.88 5.50
CA LEU A 270 -10.52 10.09 6.42
C LEU A 270 -11.27 9.67 7.69
N ALA A 271 -12.23 10.48 8.15
CA ALA A 271 -13.12 10.08 9.24
C ALA A 271 -13.98 8.87 8.85
N ARG A 272 -14.60 8.89 7.64
CA ARG A 272 -15.31 7.71 7.09
C ARG A 272 -14.42 6.47 7.02
N THR A 273 -13.21 6.63 6.53
CA THR A 273 -12.24 5.54 6.48
C THR A 273 -11.95 4.97 7.87
N ARG A 274 -11.69 5.82 8.84
CA ARG A 274 -11.44 5.40 10.23
C ARG A 274 -12.64 4.66 10.83
N ASP A 275 -13.86 5.15 10.60
CA ASP A 275 -15.08 4.50 11.09
C ASP A 275 -15.23 3.08 10.53
N ILE A 276 -14.94 2.88 9.24
CA ILE A 276 -14.93 1.57 8.59
C ILE A 276 -13.87 0.67 9.23
N LEU A 277 -12.64 1.16 9.36
CA LEU A 277 -11.51 0.39 9.89
C LEU A 277 -11.75 -0.05 11.34
N VAL A 278 -12.19 0.85 12.20
CA VAL A 278 -12.44 0.54 13.63
C VAL A 278 -13.54 -0.52 13.76
N ARG A 279 -14.67 -0.34 13.07
CA ARG A 279 -15.79 -1.26 13.10
C ARG A 279 -15.40 -2.64 12.56
N ASN A 280 -14.84 -2.69 11.36
CA ASN A 280 -14.56 -3.94 10.68
C ASN A 280 -13.40 -4.71 11.33
N ARG A 281 -12.41 -4.00 11.89
CA ARG A 281 -11.33 -4.63 12.66
C ARG A 281 -11.88 -5.33 13.92
N ALA A 282 -12.86 -4.75 14.60
CA ALA A 282 -13.50 -5.39 15.74
C ALA A 282 -14.22 -6.69 15.33
N ILE A 283 -14.88 -6.71 14.17
CA ILE A 283 -15.49 -7.94 13.62
C ILE A 283 -14.43 -9.03 13.40
N VAL A 284 -13.26 -8.68 12.87
CA VAL A 284 -12.15 -9.63 12.68
C VAL A 284 -11.61 -10.11 14.03
N ASP A 285 -11.43 -9.23 15.01
CA ASP A 285 -10.99 -9.60 16.37
C ASP A 285 -11.95 -10.62 17.00
N ASP A 286 -13.26 -10.38 16.93
CA ASP A 286 -14.30 -11.28 17.47
C ASP A 286 -14.30 -12.65 16.74
N TRP A 287 -14.15 -12.63 15.41
CA TRP A 287 -14.06 -13.85 14.63
C TRP A 287 -12.81 -14.69 14.98
N LEU A 288 -11.65 -14.07 15.10
CA LEU A 288 -10.42 -14.75 15.50
C LEU A 288 -10.52 -15.36 16.90
N ALA A 289 -11.16 -14.69 17.83
CA ALA A 289 -11.38 -15.23 19.18
C ALA A 289 -12.27 -16.49 19.20
N GLY A 290 -13.08 -16.70 18.17
CA GLY A 290 -13.97 -17.85 18.03
C GLY A 290 -13.46 -18.98 17.12
N CYS A 291 -12.27 -18.86 16.50
CA CYS A 291 -11.76 -19.83 15.51
C CYS A 291 -10.45 -20.46 15.98
N GLU A 292 -10.52 -21.70 16.52
CA GLU A 292 -9.34 -22.42 17.07
C GLU A 292 -8.27 -22.78 16.02
N ALA A 293 -8.64 -22.81 14.73
CA ALA A 293 -7.72 -23.11 13.63
C ALA A 293 -6.85 -21.90 13.19
N LEU A 294 -7.07 -20.74 13.81
CA LEU A 294 -6.33 -19.51 13.53
C LEU A 294 -5.59 -19.06 14.78
N GLY A 295 -4.36 -18.60 14.58
CA GLY A 295 -3.61 -17.94 15.63
C GLY A 295 -4.04 -16.47 15.80
N PRO A 296 -3.68 -15.85 16.95
CA PRO A 296 -3.92 -14.43 17.14
C PRO A 296 -3.09 -13.61 16.15
N TRP A 297 -3.70 -12.62 15.50
CA TRP A 297 -2.96 -11.71 14.66
C TRP A 297 -2.30 -10.59 15.47
N ILE A 298 -1.22 -10.05 14.95
CA ILE A 298 -0.74 -8.75 15.41
C ILE A 298 -1.67 -7.71 14.81
N ARG A 299 -2.46 -7.07 15.68
CA ARG A 299 -3.55 -6.17 15.29
C ARG A 299 -3.04 -5.03 14.42
N PRO A 300 -3.55 -4.88 13.18
CA PRO A 300 -3.11 -3.82 12.27
C PRO A 300 -3.35 -2.43 12.86
N ARG A 301 -2.39 -1.53 12.68
CA ARG A 301 -2.49 -0.13 13.13
C ARG A 301 -3.06 0.77 12.04
N ALA A 302 -2.76 0.45 10.78
CA ALA A 302 -3.19 1.21 9.62
C ALA A 302 -3.47 0.31 8.41
N GLY A 303 -4.26 0.82 7.46
CA GLY A 303 -4.73 0.07 6.31
C GLY A 303 -5.88 -0.88 6.66
N ALA A 304 -6.53 -1.38 5.62
CA ALA A 304 -7.67 -2.28 5.73
C ALA A 304 -7.25 -3.75 5.55
N ILE A 305 -6.06 -4.12 6.03
CA ILE A 305 -5.45 -5.44 5.85
C ILE A 305 -4.73 -5.91 7.10
N GLY A 306 -4.60 -7.23 7.24
CA GLY A 306 -3.78 -7.84 8.26
C GLY A 306 -3.38 -9.27 7.90
N LEU A 307 -2.27 -9.72 8.47
CA LEU A 307 -1.81 -11.10 8.39
C LEU A 307 -2.37 -11.91 9.55
N VAL A 308 -2.98 -13.02 9.21
CA VAL A 308 -3.55 -13.97 10.18
C VAL A 308 -2.79 -15.30 10.05
N PRO A 309 -2.13 -15.78 11.12
CA PRO A 309 -1.52 -17.10 11.11
C PRO A 309 -2.60 -18.18 11.17
N TYR A 310 -2.37 -19.31 10.51
CA TYR A 310 -3.29 -20.45 10.53
C TYR A 310 -2.55 -21.75 10.83
N GLU A 311 -3.26 -22.71 11.41
CA GLU A 311 -2.74 -24.02 11.72
C GLU A 311 -3.17 -25.05 10.65
N GLY A 312 -2.50 -26.20 10.60
CA GLY A 312 -2.91 -27.32 9.75
C GLY A 312 -1.98 -27.71 8.60
N GLY A 313 -0.78 -27.07 8.50
CA GLY A 313 0.35 -27.52 7.68
C GLY A 313 0.16 -27.48 6.16
N ALA A 314 -0.98 -26.97 5.65
CA ALA A 314 -1.14 -26.71 4.22
C ALA A 314 -0.38 -25.45 3.82
N ASN A 315 0.18 -25.43 2.60
CA ASN A 315 0.73 -24.20 2.04
C ASN A 315 -0.37 -23.14 1.86
N SER A 316 -0.05 -21.88 2.06
CA SER A 316 -1.01 -20.77 2.03
C SER A 316 -1.67 -20.56 0.67
N SER A 317 -0.96 -20.82 -0.44
CA SER A 317 -1.54 -20.81 -1.79
C SER A 317 -2.55 -21.98 -1.99
N GLU A 318 -2.29 -23.16 -1.44
CA GLU A 318 -3.23 -24.29 -1.49
C GLU A 318 -4.51 -23.99 -0.70
N LEU A 319 -4.36 -23.38 0.47
CA LEU A 319 -5.49 -22.93 1.29
C LEU A 319 -6.32 -21.85 0.57
N ALA A 320 -5.66 -20.84 0.02
CA ALA A 320 -6.32 -19.77 -0.71
C ALA A 320 -7.08 -20.28 -1.95
N GLU A 321 -6.48 -21.23 -2.69
CA GLU A 321 -7.14 -21.86 -3.85
C GLU A 321 -8.34 -22.71 -3.43
N HIS A 322 -8.26 -23.43 -2.31
CA HIS A 322 -9.39 -24.16 -1.76
C HIS A 322 -10.54 -23.22 -1.37
N LEU A 323 -10.25 -22.14 -0.64
CA LEU A 323 -11.24 -21.12 -0.27
C LEU A 323 -11.90 -20.49 -1.50
N ARG A 324 -11.12 -20.17 -2.51
CA ARG A 324 -11.63 -19.60 -3.75
C ARG A 324 -12.58 -20.55 -4.48
N ARG A 325 -12.21 -21.83 -4.63
CA ARG A 325 -12.98 -22.81 -5.43
C ARG A 325 -14.23 -23.29 -4.72
N GLU A 326 -14.09 -23.69 -3.48
CA GLU A 326 -15.17 -24.38 -2.77
C GLU A 326 -16.07 -23.42 -1.99
N TRP A 327 -15.53 -22.24 -1.58
CA TRP A 327 -16.25 -21.28 -0.75
C TRP A 327 -16.49 -19.94 -1.42
N SER A 328 -15.93 -19.73 -2.62
CA SER A 328 -16.03 -18.47 -3.35
C SER A 328 -15.53 -17.27 -2.56
N VAL A 329 -14.48 -17.46 -1.76
CA VAL A 329 -13.78 -16.43 -0.96
C VAL A 329 -12.39 -16.24 -1.51
N LEU A 330 -12.02 -14.99 -1.84
CA LEU A 330 -10.68 -14.62 -2.26
C LEU A 330 -9.94 -13.92 -1.11
N ILE A 331 -8.82 -14.50 -0.72
CA ILE A 331 -7.82 -13.93 0.19
C ILE A 331 -6.48 -13.85 -0.52
N VAL A 332 -5.47 -13.24 0.09
CA VAL A 332 -4.10 -13.32 -0.44
C VAL A 332 -3.29 -14.31 0.41
N PRO A 333 -2.69 -15.33 -0.22
CA PRO A 333 -1.83 -16.27 0.49
C PRO A 333 -0.53 -15.58 0.96
N GLY A 334 -0.06 -15.98 2.14
CA GLY A 334 1.13 -15.37 2.75
C GLY A 334 2.44 -15.69 2.02
N ASP A 335 2.52 -16.82 1.33
CA ASP A 335 3.70 -17.18 0.53
C ASP A 335 3.94 -16.22 -0.64
N HIS A 336 2.93 -15.46 -1.10
CA HIS A 336 3.12 -14.37 -2.05
C HIS A 336 3.93 -13.20 -1.48
N PHE A 337 4.13 -13.19 -0.16
CA PHE A 337 4.98 -12.24 0.57
C PHE A 337 6.21 -12.93 1.21
N GLY A 338 6.43 -14.22 0.90
CA GLY A 338 7.46 -15.03 1.54
C GLY A 338 7.12 -15.50 2.96
N LEU A 339 5.85 -15.45 3.35
CA LEU A 339 5.35 -15.78 4.69
C LEU A 339 4.31 -16.92 4.61
N ASP A 340 4.78 -18.13 4.29
CA ASP A 340 3.90 -19.30 4.36
C ASP A 340 3.44 -19.54 5.82
N GLY A 341 2.24 -20.13 5.99
CA GLY A 341 1.60 -20.23 7.31
C GLY A 341 0.75 -19.01 7.71
N PHE A 342 0.70 -17.98 6.84
CA PHE A 342 -0.17 -16.82 7.00
C PHE A 342 -1.13 -16.68 5.83
N ILE A 343 -2.26 -16.04 6.11
CA ILE A 343 -3.15 -15.48 5.09
C ILE A 343 -3.29 -13.98 5.30
N ARG A 344 -3.30 -13.19 4.23
CA ARG A 344 -3.66 -11.77 4.31
C ARG A 344 -5.14 -11.62 4.02
N ILE A 345 -5.86 -11.03 4.95
CA ILE A 345 -7.28 -10.67 4.79
C ILE A 345 -7.42 -9.16 4.69
N GLY A 346 -8.27 -8.73 3.76
CA GLY A 346 -8.76 -7.37 3.66
C GLY A 346 -10.08 -7.23 4.42
N PHE A 347 -10.21 -6.18 5.22
CA PHE A 347 -11.41 -5.94 6.02
C PHE A 347 -12.02 -4.54 5.80
N GLY A 348 -11.66 -3.88 4.68
CA GLY A 348 -12.16 -2.55 4.36
C GLY A 348 -13.52 -2.51 3.66
N GLY A 349 -14.09 -3.65 3.31
CA GLY A 349 -15.34 -3.77 2.55
C GLY A 349 -16.61 -3.56 3.38
N GLU A 350 -17.75 -3.94 2.79
CA GLU A 350 -19.06 -3.91 3.45
C GLU A 350 -19.09 -4.88 4.64
N GLU A 351 -19.68 -4.43 5.75
CA GLU A 351 -19.75 -5.17 7.01
C GLU A 351 -20.40 -6.56 6.84
N ALA A 352 -21.55 -6.62 6.18
CA ALA A 352 -22.28 -7.88 5.99
C ALA A 352 -21.49 -8.88 5.14
N GLU A 353 -20.82 -8.41 4.08
CA GLU A 353 -19.98 -9.26 3.24
C GLU A 353 -18.75 -9.77 3.99
N LEU A 354 -18.15 -8.92 4.84
CA LEU A 354 -17.02 -9.31 5.70
C LEU A 354 -17.44 -10.44 6.65
N VAL A 355 -18.54 -10.28 7.38
CA VAL A 355 -19.05 -11.30 8.33
C VAL A 355 -19.30 -12.63 7.63
N ASP A 356 -19.99 -12.61 6.48
CA ASP A 356 -20.28 -13.81 5.69
C ASP A 356 -18.99 -14.51 5.19
N ALA A 357 -18.04 -13.73 4.70
CA ALA A 357 -16.77 -14.25 4.19
C ALA A 357 -15.93 -14.89 5.31
N LEU A 358 -15.81 -14.24 6.47
CA LEU A 358 -15.11 -14.78 7.64
C LEU A 358 -15.77 -16.07 8.14
N ALA A 359 -17.10 -16.16 8.16
CA ALA A 359 -17.82 -17.39 8.49
C ALA A 359 -17.53 -18.52 7.49
N CYS A 360 -17.39 -18.21 6.19
CA CYS A 360 -16.98 -19.20 5.19
C CYS A 360 -15.55 -19.71 5.43
N ILE A 361 -14.60 -18.82 5.76
CA ILE A 361 -13.21 -19.19 6.08
C ILE A 361 -13.18 -20.11 7.31
N GLY A 362 -13.87 -19.75 8.40
CA GLY A 362 -13.93 -20.57 9.62
C GLY A 362 -14.42 -21.99 9.34
N ARG A 363 -15.57 -22.13 8.65
CA ARG A 363 -16.11 -23.45 8.27
C ARG A 363 -15.19 -24.26 7.37
N ALA A 364 -14.47 -23.61 6.45
CA ALA A 364 -13.52 -24.28 5.57
C ALA A 364 -12.34 -24.87 6.37
N LEU A 365 -11.83 -24.13 7.35
CA LEU A 365 -10.73 -24.55 8.23
C LEU A 365 -11.18 -25.72 9.14
N GLU A 366 -12.36 -25.63 9.75
CA GLU A 366 -12.95 -26.70 10.57
C GLU A 366 -13.14 -28.01 9.76
N ALA A 367 -13.66 -27.90 8.54
CA ALA A 367 -13.84 -29.05 7.67
C ALA A 367 -12.52 -29.74 7.31
N ARG A 368 -11.45 -28.97 7.10
CA ARG A 368 -10.10 -29.50 6.83
C ARG A 368 -9.50 -30.18 8.08
N ALA A 369 -9.63 -29.55 9.26
CA ALA A 369 -9.16 -30.13 10.50
C ALA A 369 -9.80 -31.52 10.77
N ALA A 370 -11.09 -31.66 10.54
CA ALA A 370 -11.80 -32.92 10.67
C ALA A 370 -11.31 -34.01 9.69
N GLN A 371 -10.87 -33.63 8.48
CA GLN A 371 -10.34 -34.57 7.48
C GLN A 371 -8.91 -35.03 7.79
N SER A 372 -8.10 -34.23 8.47
CA SER A 372 -6.73 -34.57 8.83
C SER A 372 -6.63 -35.51 10.05
N VAL A 373 -7.71 -35.70 10.80
CA VAL A 373 -7.82 -36.58 11.97
C VAL A 373 -8.40 -37.97 11.64
N SER A 374 -8.98 -38.10 10.44
CA SER A 374 -9.55 -39.37 9.93
C SER A 374 -8.58 -40.13 9.05
#